data_ebf7a89358ccb0737d1e860deafb8b9a
#
_entry.id   ebf7a89358ccb0737d1e860deafb8b9a
#
_cell.length_a   1.000
_cell.length_b   1.000
_cell.length_c   1.000
_cell.angle_alpha   90.00
_cell.angle_beta   90.00
_cell.angle_gamma   90.00
#
_symmetry.space_group_name_H-M   'P 1'
#
loop_
_entity.id
_entity.type
_entity.pdbx_description
1 polymer ?
#
loop_
_entity_poly.entity_id
_entity_poly.type
_entity_poly.pdbx_seq_one_letter_code
_entity_poly.pdbx_strand_id
1 'polypeptide(L)'
;MASQREFVRSRRVLLAALLVAATLAATAASGAPAATEPPPSEQLVSPDGTESYVWPYTSRSRSVDGRTLALNVVVLGEPDRVRRAFVGRSDADWAGVDRNATVDVSPWRPTHGSVRYSYVGADREGSGEWVAPGYQLAVGEYFGARTHIRAYPSASGNWTALQAHTEYWDWFRLRHTVTGVGPGAAFVERDLADEPFVDGVSRQQHGHGGGGSDGSWLAVEFAAATLLGAAVPLTTRRLARRDLLLPAAVLGIVLGVRAWGLAAEAVAPGVSPKLSVAVGYPVLVVGPPAVAVRLARDRPGLRATLLAFGGLAAATLLDLALVGVEPVPDRIVRHRLVLAAALGVVAFGGARRDRRTVTVGVVAWLVGLAAPLFGIV
;
A
#
# COMPACT_ATOMS: atom_id res chain seq x y z
N MET A 1 25.90 -39.19 -20.63
CA MET A 1 25.91 -37.80 -20.12
C MET A 1 25.01 -36.84 -20.88
N ALA A 2 24.69 -37.01 -22.14
CA ALA A 2 23.75 -36.19 -22.89
C ALA A 2 22.31 -36.25 -22.36
N SER A 3 21.78 -37.42 -22.06
CA SER A 3 20.42 -37.69 -21.55
C SER A 3 20.05 -36.92 -20.27
N GLN A 4 20.98 -36.76 -19.34
CA GLN A 4 20.72 -36.02 -18.07
C GLN A 4 20.60 -34.51 -18.31
N ARG A 5 21.34 -33.95 -19.26
CA ARG A 5 21.25 -32.53 -19.60
C ARG A 5 19.95 -32.20 -20.31
N GLU A 6 19.48 -33.05 -21.21
CA GLU A 6 18.18 -32.91 -21.89
C GLU A 6 17.00 -33.02 -20.90
N PHE A 7 17.06 -33.98 -19.96
CA PHE A 7 16.02 -34.15 -18.94
C PHE A 7 15.94 -32.95 -17.98
N VAL A 8 17.06 -32.33 -17.60
CA VAL A 8 17.08 -31.10 -16.80
C VAL A 8 16.59 -29.89 -17.59
N ARG A 9 16.88 -29.82 -18.88
CA ARG A 9 16.43 -28.75 -19.78
C ARG A 9 14.92 -28.83 -20.02
N SER A 10 14.37 -30.01 -20.24
CA SER A 10 12.93 -30.22 -20.41
C SER A 10 12.12 -29.91 -19.14
N ARG A 11 12.63 -30.26 -17.93
CA ARG A 11 12.01 -29.86 -16.66
C ARG A 11 11.98 -28.35 -16.43
N ARG A 12 13.02 -27.62 -16.82
CA ARG A 12 13.05 -26.15 -16.71
C ARG A 12 12.05 -25.49 -17.64
N VAL A 13 11.94 -26.01 -18.86
CA VAL A 13 10.93 -25.56 -19.85
C VAL A 13 9.52 -25.86 -19.35
N LEU A 14 9.31 -27.07 -18.78
CA LEU A 14 8.01 -27.45 -18.22
C LEU A 14 7.60 -26.58 -17.04
N LEU A 15 8.52 -26.26 -16.11
CA LEU A 15 8.27 -25.37 -14.97
C LEU A 15 7.99 -23.95 -15.44
N ALA A 16 8.73 -23.44 -16.42
CA ALA A 16 8.46 -22.13 -17.02
C ALA A 16 7.11 -22.09 -17.71
N ALA A 17 6.76 -23.14 -18.47
CA ALA A 17 5.45 -23.28 -19.14
C ALA A 17 4.30 -23.38 -18.12
N LEU A 18 4.47 -24.13 -17.04
CA LEU A 18 3.48 -24.23 -15.95
C LEU A 18 3.32 -22.89 -15.22
N LEU A 19 4.38 -22.13 -15.00
CA LEU A 19 4.32 -20.79 -14.40
C LEU A 19 3.56 -19.83 -15.33
N VAL A 20 3.84 -19.85 -16.63
CA VAL A 20 3.13 -19.05 -17.63
C VAL A 20 1.66 -19.48 -17.74
N ALA A 21 1.37 -20.79 -17.75
CA ALA A 21 0.01 -21.31 -17.79
C ALA A 21 -0.78 -20.96 -16.51
N ALA A 22 -0.17 -21.06 -15.34
CA ALA A 22 -0.79 -20.64 -14.07
C ALA A 22 -1.05 -19.13 -14.04
N THR A 23 -0.14 -18.33 -14.59
CA THR A 23 -0.32 -16.88 -14.74
C THR A 23 -1.47 -16.56 -15.70
N LEU A 24 -1.55 -17.22 -16.84
CA LEU A 24 -2.64 -17.07 -17.82
C LEU A 24 -3.99 -17.55 -17.27
N ALA A 25 -4.02 -18.66 -16.51
CA ALA A 25 -5.24 -19.14 -15.87
C ALA A 25 -5.75 -18.20 -14.79
N ALA A 26 -4.85 -17.61 -13.99
CA ALA A 26 -5.19 -16.60 -12.98
C ALA A 26 -5.74 -15.32 -13.62
N THR A 27 -5.26 -14.92 -14.80
CA THR A 27 -5.79 -13.75 -15.54
C THR A 27 -7.14 -14.02 -16.20
N ALA A 28 -7.41 -15.26 -16.65
CA ALA A 28 -8.69 -15.65 -17.26
C ALA A 28 -9.85 -15.77 -16.25
N ALA A 29 -9.54 -16.02 -14.96
CA ALA A 29 -10.52 -16.11 -13.89
C ALA A 29 -11.04 -14.76 -13.38
N SER A 30 -10.58 -13.64 -13.90
CA SER A 30 -11.02 -12.30 -13.50
C SER A 30 -12.28 -11.84 -14.27
N GLY A 31 -13.39 -12.30 -13.84
CA GLY A 31 -14.78 -11.89 -13.81
C GLY A 31 -15.37 -10.95 -14.87
N ALA A 32 -16.61 -11.29 -15.23
CA ALA A 32 -17.55 -10.40 -15.91
C ALA A 32 -17.69 -9.04 -15.20
N PRO A 33 -18.07 -7.97 -15.89
CA PRO A 33 -18.37 -6.70 -15.26
C PRO A 33 -19.47 -6.93 -14.22
N ALA A 34 -19.16 -6.65 -12.94
CA ALA A 34 -20.15 -6.72 -11.87
C ALA A 34 -21.32 -5.79 -12.23
N ALA A 35 -22.53 -6.29 -12.05
CA ALA A 35 -23.73 -5.48 -12.22
C ALA A 35 -23.63 -4.21 -11.36
N THR A 36 -24.03 -3.08 -11.93
CA THR A 36 -24.09 -1.79 -11.23
C THR A 36 -25.35 -1.77 -10.39
N GLU A 37 -25.27 -2.36 -9.18
CA GLU A 37 -26.37 -2.37 -8.24
C GLU A 37 -26.19 -1.22 -7.23
N PRO A 38 -27.22 -0.41 -6.99
CA PRO A 38 -27.17 0.63 -5.97
C PRO A 38 -27.01 0.01 -4.57
N PRO A 39 -26.39 0.71 -3.61
CA PRO A 39 -26.40 0.28 -2.22
C PRO A 39 -27.82 0.26 -1.66
N PRO A 40 -28.10 -0.63 -0.67
CA PRO A 40 -29.36 -0.59 0.06
C PRO A 40 -29.60 0.81 0.68
N SER A 41 -30.81 1.33 0.59
CA SER A 41 -31.15 2.68 1.05
C SER A 41 -30.87 2.94 2.53
N GLU A 42 -30.97 1.89 3.35
CA GLU A 42 -30.63 1.95 4.79
C GLU A 42 -29.12 2.14 5.06
N GLN A 43 -28.26 1.89 4.08
CA GLN A 43 -26.83 2.13 4.17
C GLN A 43 -26.40 3.51 3.66
N LEU A 44 -27.33 4.28 3.15
CA LEU A 44 -27.06 5.64 2.68
C LEU A 44 -27.14 6.63 3.84
N VAL A 45 -26.18 7.53 3.93
CA VAL A 45 -26.05 8.52 4.99
C VAL A 45 -26.10 9.92 4.38
N SER A 46 -26.84 10.83 5.01
CA SER A 46 -26.83 12.26 4.66
C SER A 46 -25.82 12.99 5.55
N PRO A 47 -24.74 13.56 4.98
CA PRO A 47 -23.72 14.25 5.76
C PRO A 47 -24.15 15.57 6.39
N ASP A 48 -25.07 16.28 5.75
CA ASP A 48 -25.56 17.60 6.17
C ASP A 48 -27.00 17.57 6.65
N GLY A 49 -27.63 16.38 6.73
CA GLY A 49 -29.02 16.22 7.09
C GLY A 49 -30.03 16.66 6.03
N THR A 50 -29.58 17.01 4.84
CA THR A 50 -30.42 17.36 3.67
C THR A 50 -30.79 16.13 2.85
N GLU A 51 -31.41 16.32 1.67
CA GLU A 51 -31.81 15.24 0.76
C GLU A 51 -30.65 14.69 -0.09
N SER A 52 -29.39 14.99 0.25
CA SER A 52 -28.21 14.48 -0.45
C SER A 52 -27.52 13.37 0.36
N TYR A 53 -27.29 12.21 -0.26
CA TYR A 53 -26.87 10.99 0.41
C TYR A 53 -25.56 10.43 -0.19
N VAL A 54 -24.80 9.70 0.63
CA VAL A 54 -23.61 8.98 0.22
C VAL A 54 -23.57 7.58 0.84
N TRP A 55 -23.09 6.61 0.10
CA TRP A 55 -22.69 5.33 0.68
C TRP A 55 -21.33 5.49 1.37
N PRO A 56 -21.22 5.20 2.69
CA PRO A 56 -20.07 5.60 3.51
C PRO A 56 -18.80 4.76 3.25
N TYR A 57 -18.64 4.23 2.05
CA TYR A 57 -17.50 3.45 1.66
C TYR A 57 -17.05 3.76 0.22
N THR A 58 -15.85 3.27 -0.11
CA THR A 58 -15.39 3.20 -1.49
C THR A 58 -15.41 1.77 -2.00
N SER A 59 -15.52 1.59 -3.32
CA SER A 59 -15.57 0.28 -3.97
C SER A 59 -14.58 0.19 -5.14
N ARG A 60 -14.05 -1.02 -5.38
CA ARG A 60 -13.24 -1.34 -6.56
C ARG A 60 -14.07 -1.50 -7.83
N SER A 61 -15.31 -1.83 -7.67
CA SER A 61 -16.33 -1.98 -8.71
C SER A 61 -17.48 -1.02 -8.41
N ARG A 62 -18.39 -0.82 -9.34
CA ARG A 62 -19.62 -0.05 -9.11
C ARG A 62 -20.67 -0.94 -8.42
N SER A 63 -20.32 -1.50 -7.26
CA SER A 63 -21.12 -2.45 -6.49
C SER A 63 -20.67 -2.46 -5.05
N VAL A 64 -21.58 -2.79 -4.13
CA VAL A 64 -21.33 -2.99 -2.69
C VAL A 64 -20.35 -4.14 -2.43
N ASP A 65 -20.32 -5.16 -3.29
CA ASP A 65 -19.39 -6.30 -3.17
C ASP A 65 -17.92 -5.90 -3.33
N GLY A 66 -17.67 -4.81 -4.05
CA GLY A 66 -16.34 -4.26 -4.23
C GLY A 66 -15.86 -3.37 -3.08
N ARG A 67 -16.60 -3.31 -1.95
CA ARG A 67 -16.29 -2.46 -0.80
C ARG A 67 -14.84 -2.54 -0.36
N THR A 68 -14.25 -1.37 -0.09
CA THR A 68 -12.86 -1.25 0.35
C THR A 68 -12.73 -0.45 1.64
N LEU A 69 -12.40 0.83 1.54
CA LEU A 69 -12.17 1.71 2.68
C LEU A 69 -13.39 2.58 2.93
N ALA A 70 -13.58 2.96 4.19
CA ALA A 70 -14.63 3.91 4.56
C ALA A 70 -14.30 5.33 4.07
N LEU A 71 -15.33 6.10 3.76
CA LEU A 71 -15.30 7.56 3.82
C LEU A 71 -15.20 7.94 5.29
N ASN A 72 -14.29 8.81 5.64
CA ASN A 72 -13.94 9.08 7.04
C ASN A 72 -13.80 10.57 7.37
N VAL A 73 -13.97 11.43 6.38
CA VAL A 73 -14.04 12.88 6.54
C VAL A 73 -15.16 13.41 5.63
N VAL A 74 -15.95 14.32 6.14
CA VAL A 74 -16.91 15.11 5.35
C VAL A 74 -16.59 16.58 5.57
N VAL A 75 -16.44 17.32 4.48
CA VAL A 75 -16.25 18.77 4.53
C VAL A 75 -17.50 19.43 3.99
N LEU A 76 -18.16 20.23 4.84
CA LEU A 76 -19.34 21.00 4.46
C LEU A 76 -18.90 22.22 3.68
N GLY A 77 -19.36 22.35 2.47
CA GLY A 77 -19.04 23.44 1.56
C GLY A 77 -18.94 23.03 0.09
N GLU A 78 -18.92 23.99 -0.77
CA GLU A 78 -18.83 23.84 -2.22
C GLU A 78 -17.53 23.12 -2.61
N PRO A 79 -17.58 22.08 -3.48
CA PRO A 79 -16.46 21.16 -3.74
C PRO A 79 -15.17 21.84 -4.24
N ASP A 80 -15.29 22.85 -5.09
CA ASP A 80 -14.11 23.59 -5.56
C ASP A 80 -13.50 24.48 -4.46
N ARG A 81 -14.33 24.97 -3.53
CA ARG A 81 -13.84 25.68 -2.35
C ARG A 81 -13.07 24.72 -1.42
N VAL A 82 -13.60 23.53 -1.22
CA VAL A 82 -12.94 22.47 -0.44
C VAL A 82 -11.59 22.12 -1.06
N ARG A 83 -11.55 21.89 -2.38
CA ARG A 83 -10.29 21.61 -3.09
C ARG A 83 -9.29 22.76 -2.96
N ARG A 84 -9.73 24.00 -3.13
CA ARG A 84 -8.87 25.20 -2.99
C ARG A 84 -8.36 25.38 -1.56
N ALA A 85 -9.13 24.97 -0.55
CA ALA A 85 -8.68 24.99 0.84
C ALA A 85 -7.46 24.07 1.02
N PHE A 86 -7.54 22.82 0.60
CA PHE A 86 -6.40 21.90 0.67
C PHE A 86 -5.17 22.39 -0.13
N VAL A 87 -5.34 22.79 -1.38
CA VAL A 87 -4.19 23.08 -2.29
C VAL A 87 -3.55 24.44 -2.04
N GLY A 88 -4.22 25.38 -1.42
CA GLY A 88 -3.72 26.76 -1.37
C GLY A 88 -3.93 27.50 -0.06
N ARG A 89 -4.45 26.86 0.98
CA ARG A 89 -4.78 27.51 2.26
C ARG A 89 -4.45 26.71 3.49
N SER A 90 -4.31 25.37 3.39
CA SER A 90 -3.89 24.52 4.51
C SER A 90 -2.37 24.54 4.67
N ASP A 91 -1.87 24.21 5.85
CA ASP A 91 -0.45 24.17 6.17
C ASP A 91 0.33 23.09 5.39
N ALA A 92 -0.35 22.05 4.97
CA ALA A 92 0.26 20.93 4.25
C ALA A 92 0.30 21.15 2.74
N ASP A 93 1.42 20.78 2.11
CA ASP A 93 1.65 20.90 0.65
C ASP A 93 0.88 19.82 -0.15
N TRP A 94 -0.43 19.95 -0.23
CA TRP A 94 -1.27 19.02 -1.00
C TRP A 94 -1.10 19.21 -2.51
N ALA A 95 -0.68 18.14 -3.18
CA ALA A 95 -0.51 18.12 -4.63
C ALA A 95 -1.52 17.16 -5.30
N GLY A 96 -1.91 17.49 -6.52
CA GLY A 96 -2.76 16.64 -7.34
C GLY A 96 -2.07 15.31 -7.65
N VAL A 97 -2.79 14.21 -7.49
CA VAL A 97 -2.28 12.87 -7.85
C VAL A 97 -2.62 12.59 -9.31
N ASP A 98 -1.60 12.51 -10.15
CA ASP A 98 -1.77 12.05 -11.53
C ASP A 98 -2.14 10.55 -11.54
N ARG A 99 -3.25 10.23 -12.18
CA ARG A 99 -3.70 8.83 -12.37
C ARG A 99 -2.69 7.97 -13.14
N ASN A 100 -1.84 8.60 -13.95
CA ASN A 100 -0.81 7.94 -14.75
C ASN A 100 0.52 7.77 -14.01
N ALA A 101 0.72 8.45 -12.88
CA ALA A 101 1.95 8.36 -12.08
C ALA A 101 2.07 7.07 -11.26
N THR A 102 0.98 6.32 -11.08
CA THR A 102 1.05 5.01 -10.42
C THR A 102 1.80 4.02 -11.32
N VAL A 103 2.81 3.36 -10.76
CA VAL A 103 3.49 2.24 -11.43
C VAL A 103 2.53 1.06 -11.48
N ASP A 104 1.81 0.94 -12.60
CA ASP A 104 1.05 -0.26 -12.90
C ASP A 104 1.97 -1.24 -13.60
N VAL A 105 2.38 -2.28 -12.88
CA VAL A 105 3.28 -3.33 -13.40
C VAL A 105 2.52 -4.42 -14.15
N SER A 106 1.22 -4.29 -14.30
CA SER A 106 0.41 -5.24 -15.07
C SER A 106 0.05 -4.67 -16.45
N PRO A 107 0.82 -4.96 -17.51
CA PRO A 107 0.49 -4.54 -18.88
C PRO A 107 -0.80 -5.18 -19.40
N TRP A 108 -1.35 -6.16 -18.70
CA TRP A 108 -2.48 -7.00 -19.11
C TRP A 108 -3.79 -6.71 -18.39
N ARG A 109 -3.80 -5.81 -17.40
CA ARG A 109 -5.03 -5.34 -16.76
C ARG A 109 -5.24 -3.87 -17.08
N PRO A 110 -6.38 -3.50 -17.67
CA PRO A 110 -6.73 -2.09 -17.73
C PRO A 110 -6.75 -1.51 -16.31
N THR A 111 -6.34 -0.28 -16.15
CA THR A 111 -6.10 0.47 -14.90
C THR A 111 -7.31 0.63 -13.96
N HIS A 112 -8.33 -0.23 -14.08
CA HIS A 112 -9.54 -0.26 -13.26
C HIS A 112 -9.24 -0.53 -11.77
N GLY A 113 -8.07 -1.05 -11.42
CA GLY A 113 -7.69 -1.39 -10.05
C GLY A 113 -7.36 -0.21 -9.14
N SER A 114 -7.00 0.95 -9.69
CA SER A 114 -6.64 2.15 -8.92
C SER A 114 -7.83 3.06 -8.63
N VAL A 115 -8.85 3.06 -9.50
CA VAL A 115 -10.06 3.85 -9.31
C VAL A 115 -10.89 3.24 -8.17
N ARG A 116 -11.41 4.11 -7.33
CA ARG A 116 -12.36 3.76 -6.26
C ARG A 116 -13.63 4.54 -6.52
N TYR A 117 -14.75 3.84 -6.53
CA TYR A 117 -16.06 4.45 -6.71
C TYR A 117 -16.71 4.62 -5.33
N SER A 118 -17.55 5.63 -5.16
CA SER A 118 -18.56 5.72 -4.11
C SER A 118 -19.93 5.96 -4.76
N TYR A 119 -20.99 5.70 -4.05
CA TYR A 119 -22.35 5.99 -4.52
C TYR A 119 -22.83 7.29 -3.89
N VAL A 120 -23.26 8.22 -4.74
CA VAL A 120 -23.79 9.54 -4.34
C VAL A 120 -25.19 9.68 -4.92
N GLY A 121 -26.16 10.02 -4.09
CA GLY A 121 -27.56 10.15 -4.45
C GLY A 121 -28.14 11.50 -4.07
N ALA A 122 -29.16 11.94 -4.82
CA ALA A 122 -29.93 13.14 -4.55
C ALA A 122 -31.11 12.84 -3.61
N ASP A 123 -31.49 11.57 -3.44
CA ASP A 123 -32.52 11.11 -2.50
C ASP A 123 -32.15 9.73 -1.95
N ARG A 124 -32.94 9.27 -0.97
CA ARG A 124 -32.76 7.96 -0.33
C ARG A 124 -33.37 6.81 -1.15
N GLU A 125 -34.22 7.10 -2.12
CA GLU A 125 -35.02 6.09 -2.85
C GLU A 125 -34.36 5.60 -4.13
N GLY A 126 -33.14 6.04 -4.44
CA GLY A 126 -32.31 5.42 -5.47
C GLY A 126 -31.95 6.26 -6.68
N SER A 127 -32.18 7.57 -6.66
CA SER A 127 -31.69 8.49 -7.70
C SER A 127 -30.22 8.87 -7.46
N GLY A 128 -29.35 7.88 -7.49
CA GLY A 128 -27.92 8.11 -7.34
C GLY A 128 -27.09 7.35 -8.35
N GLU A 129 -25.79 7.62 -8.35
CA GLU A 129 -24.86 6.98 -9.25
C GLU A 129 -23.53 6.61 -8.57
N TRP A 130 -22.86 5.60 -9.11
CA TRP A 130 -21.51 5.26 -8.74
C TRP A 130 -20.52 6.23 -9.40
N VAL A 131 -19.96 7.14 -8.62
CA VAL A 131 -19.04 8.16 -9.08
C VAL A 131 -17.58 7.79 -8.79
N ALA A 132 -16.69 8.13 -9.71
CA ALA A 132 -15.27 8.16 -9.44
C ALA A 132 -14.92 9.41 -8.60
N PRO A 133 -13.76 9.45 -7.92
CA PRO A 133 -13.34 10.65 -7.22
C PRO A 133 -13.33 11.86 -8.17
N GLY A 134 -13.91 12.97 -7.76
CA GLY A 134 -13.83 14.23 -8.49
C GLY A 134 -12.38 14.73 -8.59
N TYR A 135 -11.64 14.60 -7.49
CA TYR A 135 -10.20 14.83 -7.44
C TYR A 135 -9.51 13.91 -6.41
N GLN A 136 -8.19 13.84 -6.51
CA GLN A 136 -7.34 13.14 -5.54
C GLN A 136 -6.15 14.04 -5.22
N LEU A 137 -5.80 14.14 -3.95
CA LEU A 137 -4.64 14.88 -3.47
C LEU A 137 -3.79 14.01 -2.57
N ALA A 138 -2.49 14.27 -2.53
CA ALA A 138 -1.59 13.64 -1.59
C ALA A 138 -0.60 14.68 -1.06
N VAL A 139 -0.12 14.44 0.16
CA VAL A 139 0.96 15.19 0.79
C VAL A 139 1.98 14.21 1.36
N GLY A 140 3.26 14.51 1.18
CA GLY A 140 4.39 13.64 1.49
C GLY A 140 5.03 13.02 0.24
N GLU A 141 5.93 12.06 0.45
CA GLU A 141 6.83 11.55 -0.58
C GLU A 141 6.24 10.34 -1.32
N TYR A 142 6.41 10.29 -2.63
CA TYR A 142 5.92 9.18 -3.45
C TYR A 142 6.58 7.84 -3.05
N PHE A 143 7.91 7.83 -2.91
CA PHE A 143 8.66 6.65 -2.47
C PHE A 143 8.80 6.52 -0.96
N GLY A 144 8.28 7.47 -0.19
CA GLY A 144 8.20 7.48 1.26
C GLY A 144 6.83 7.10 1.79
N ALA A 145 6.40 7.81 2.84
CA ALA A 145 5.04 7.80 3.34
C ALA A 145 4.31 9.09 2.91
N ARG A 146 3.01 8.96 2.73
CA ARG A 146 2.16 10.11 2.40
C ARG A 146 0.74 9.91 2.93
N THR A 147 0.04 11.00 3.13
CA THR A 147 -1.41 11.01 3.29
C THR A 147 -2.06 11.24 1.93
N HIS A 148 -3.06 10.44 1.60
CA HIS A 148 -3.78 10.49 0.34
C HIS A 148 -5.27 10.64 0.60
N ILE A 149 -5.93 11.56 -0.11
CA ILE A 149 -7.37 11.74 -0.09
C ILE A 149 -7.99 11.50 -1.47
N ARG A 150 -9.18 10.91 -1.46
CA ARG A 150 -10.09 10.80 -2.61
C ARG A 150 -11.36 11.53 -2.26
N ALA A 151 -11.73 12.51 -3.06
CA ALA A 151 -12.87 13.38 -2.81
C ALA A 151 -14.06 13.00 -3.69
N TYR A 152 -15.22 12.89 -3.06
CA TYR A 152 -16.51 12.56 -3.67
C TYR A 152 -17.49 13.69 -3.38
N PRO A 153 -17.61 14.67 -4.30
CA PRO A 153 -18.55 15.76 -4.17
C PRO A 153 -19.98 15.30 -4.14
N SER A 154 -20.82 15.96 -3.35
CA SER A 154 -22.27 15.73 -3.36
C SER A 154 -22.91 16.20 -4.67
N ALA A 155 -24.03 15.58 -5.03
CA ALA A 155 -24.83 16.03 -6.17
C ALA A 155 -25.40 17.44 -5.95
N SER A 156 -25.70 17.82 -4.71
CA SER A 156 -26.20 19.15 -4.31
C SER A 156 -25.09 20.23 -4.28
N GLY A 157 -23.81 19.85 -4.25
CA GLY A 157 -22.70 20.78 -4.12
C GLY A 157 -22.48 21.34 -2.70
N ASN A 158 -23.18 20.82 -1.70
CA ASN A 158 -23.14 21.36 -0.33
C ASN A 158 -22.06 20.71 0.56
N TRP A 159 -21.55 19.54 0.18
CA TRP A 159 -20.51 18.84 0.91
C TRP A 159 -19.62 18.01 -0.03
N THR A 160 -18.46 17.67 0.47
CA THR A 160 -17.53 16.72 -0.16
C THR A 160 -17.16 15.65 0.85
N ALA A 161 -17.47 14.39 0.54
CA ALA A 161 -17.01 13.26 1.33
C ALA A 161 -15.61 12.85 0.89
N LEU A 162 -14.73 12.62 1.86
CA LEU A 162 -13.34 12.23 1.63
C LEU A 162 -13.07 10.84 2.17
N GLN A 163 -12.35 10.05 1.40
CA GLN A 163 -11.66 8.87 1.86
C GLN A 163 -10.20 9.26 2.09
N ALA A 164 -9.85 9.58 3.33
CA ALA A 164 -8.50 9.91 3.74
C ALA A 164 -7.78 8.67 4.30
N HIS A 165 -6.52 8.48 3.97
CA HIS A 165 -5.71 7.39 4.49
C HIS A 165 -4.22 7.71 4.41
N THR A 166 -3.46 7.12 5.33
CA THR A 166 -2.02 7.07 5.19
C THR A 166 -1.63 5.86 4.36
N GLU A 167 -0.62 6.02 3.54
CA GLU A 167 -0.04 4.97 2.71
C GLU A 167 1.47 5.19 2.57
N TYR A 168 2.20 4.13 2.18
CA TYR A 168 3.61 4.23 1.85
C TYR A 168 3.91 3.45 0.58
N TRP A 169 4.99 3.82 -0.13
CA TRP A 169 5.47 3.02 -1.25
C TRP A 169 6.06 1.71 -0.76
N ASP A 170 5.42 0.62 -1.12
CA ASP A 170 5.85 -0.72 -0.77
C ASP A 170 6.67 -1.34 -1.91
N TRP A 171 7.99 -1.29 -1.78
CA TRP A 171 8.93 -1.83 -2.76
C TRP A 171 8.74 -3.34 -3.00
N PHE A 172 8.27 -4.08 -2.01
CA PHE A 172 8.02 -5.51 -2.14
C PHE A 172 6.68 -5.84 -2.82
N ARG A 173 5.80 -4.87 -2.94
CA ARG A 173 4.46 -5.01 -3.54
C ARG A 173 4.29 -4.13 -4.78
N LEU A 174 5.29 -3.31 -5.09
CA LEU A 174 5.33 -2.35 -6.19
C LEU A 174 4.06 -1.48 -6.28
N ARG A 175 3.58 -1.04 -5.13
CA ARG A 175 2.40 -0.18 -5.02
C ARG A 175 2.37 0.60 -3.72
N HIS A 176 1.60 1.66 -3.68
CA HIS A 176 1.24 2.28 -2.41
C HIS A 176 0.35 1.33 -1.61
N THR A 177 0.75 1.09 -0.37
CA THR A 177 0.02 0.21 0.55
C THR A 177 -0.54 1.06 1.67
N VAL A 178 -1.87 1.04 1.80
CA VAL A 178 -2.59 1.75 2.87
C VAL A 178 -2.18 1.20 4.22
N THR A 179 -1.82 2.08 5.13
CA THR A 179 -1.43 1.76 6.50
C THR A 179 -2.55 2.05 7.50
N GLY A 180 -3.29 3.15 7.32
CA GLY A 180 -4.39 3.46 8.21
C GLY A 180 -5.41 4.44 7.63
N VAL A 181 -6.69 4.23 7.95
CA VAL A 181 -7.79 5.15 7.62
C VAL A 181 -7.94 6.19 8.74
N GLY A 182 -7.91 5.77 10.00
CA GLY A 182 -7.94 6.67 11.14
C GLY A 182 -6.80 7.69 11.17
N PRO A 183 -5.53 7.29 10.99
CA PRO A 183 -4.41 8.23 10.86
C PRO A 183 -4.57 9.22 9.70
N GLY A 184 -5.18 8.81 8.57
CA GLY A 184 -5.50 9.70 7.46
C GLY A 184 -6.52 10.77 7.82
N ALA A 185 -7.60 10.41 8.51
CA ALA A 185 -8.59 11.36 9.02
C ALA A 185 -7.94 12.31 10.06
N ALA A 186 -7.16 11.78 10.99
CA ALA A 186 -6.47 12.59 11.99
C ALA A 186 -5.40 13.55 11.38
N PHE A 187 -4.84 13.19 10.24
CA PHE A 187 -3.98 14.11 9.49
C PHE A 187 -4.80 15.28 8.93
N VAL A 188 -5.91 14.99 8.25
CA VAL A 188 -6.81 16.03 7.71
C VAL A 188 -7.36 16.91 8.84
N GLU A 189 -7.71 16.31 9.99
CA GLU A 189 -8.14 17.04 11.17
C GLU A 189 -7.09 18.07 11.62
N ARG A 190 -5.84 17.65 11.79
CA ARG A 190 -4.75 18.54 12.20
C ARG A 190 -4.40 19.62 11.16
N ASP A 191 -4.46 19.27 9.88
CA ASP A 191 -4.14 20.17 8.77
C ASP A 191 -5.16 21.28 8.59
N LEU A 192 -6.42 21.00 8.92
CA LEU A 192 -7.51 21.98 8.76
C LEU A 192 -7.94 22.64 10.07
N ALA A 193 -7.58 22.08 11.20
CA ALA A 193 -8.19 22.41 12.47
C ALA A 193 -7.85 23.80 12.99
N ASP A 194 -6.67 24.31 12.72
CA ASP A 194 -6.20 25.64 13.15
C ASP A 194 -6.39 26.73 12.09
N GLU A 195 -6.98 26.35 10.96
CA GLU A 195 -7.17 27.25 9.84
C GLU A 195 -8.29 28.28 10.09
N PRO A 196 -8.07 29.57 9.84
CA PRO A 196 -9.05 30.61 10.16
C PRO A 196 -10.33 30.56 9.30
N PHE A 197 -10.39 29.65 8.34
CA PHE A 197 -11.58 29.41 7.50
C PHE A 197 -12.37 28.16 7.91
N VAL A 198 -12.05 27.51 9.05
CA VAL A 198 -12.73 26.30 9.57
C VAL A 198 -13.51 26.68 10.83
N ASP A 199 -14.85 26.60 10.84
CA ASP A 199 -15.73 27.01 11.95
C ASP A 199 -15.95 25.93 13.03
N GLY A 200 -15.68 24.67 12.71
CA GLY A 200 -15.81 23.55 13.66
C GLY A 200 -15.38 22.21 13.06
N VAL A 201 -14.87 21.36 13.94
CA VAL A 201 -14.59 19.96 13.63
C VAL A 201 -15.33 19.09 14.63
N SER A 202 -16.16 18.18 14.15
CA SER A 202 -16.95 17.29 15.00
C SER A 202 -16.86 15.85 14.50
N ARG A 203 -17.06 14.88 15.38
CA ARG A 203 -17.14 13.46 15.00
C ARG A 203 -18.60 13.04 15.00
N GLN A 204 -19.09 12.69 13.83
CA GLN A 204 -20.48 12.29 13.62
C GLN A 204 -20.59 10.77 13.45
N GLN A 205 -21.47 10.15 14.23
CA GLN A 205 -21.78 8.72 14.13
C GLN A 205 -22.86 8.49 13.08
N HIS A 206 -22.57 7.61 12.11
CA HIS A 206 -23.54 7.17 11.11
C HIS A 206 -23.93 5.68 11.26
N GLY A 207 -23.28 4.95 12.17
CA GLY A 207 -23.64 3.58 12.54
C GLY A 207 -23.17 2.47 11.59
N HIS A 208 -22.55 2.81 10.46
CA HIS A 208 -22.09 1.83 9.46
C HIS A 208 -20.59 1.56 9.58
N GLY A 209 -20.22 0.67 10.50
CA GLY A 209 -18.82 0.28 10.72
C GLY A 209 -18.23 -0.59 9.60
N GLY A 210 -16.90 -0.64 9.51
CA GLY A 210 -16.14 -1.42 8.54
C GLY A 210 -15.31 -0.57 7.58
N GLY A 211 -14.49 -1.21 6.73
CA GLY A 211 -13.60 -0.48 5.83
C GLY A 211 -12.54 0.38 6.56
N GLY A 212 -12.24 0.04 7.83
CA GLY A 212 -11.31 0.79 8.69
C GLY A 212 -11.95 1.89 9.53
N SER A 213 -13.29 2.06 9.48
CA SER A 213 -14.06 2.97 10.32
C SER A 213 -14.84 2.22 11.40
N ASP A 214 -15.05 2.88 12.52
CA ASP A 214 -15.92 2.49 13.63
C ASP A 214 -17.41 2.83 13.39
N GLY A 215 -17.76 3.36 12.23
CA GLY A 215 -19.10 3.85 11.90
C GLY A 215 -19.26 5.34 12.13
N SER A 216 -18.14 6.06 12.24
CA SER A 216 -18.11 7.52 12.31
C SER A 216 -17.26 8.12 11.20
N TRP A 217 -17.48 9.38 10.92
CA TRP A 217 -16.58 10.24 10.17
C TRP A 217 -16.30 11.55 10.89
N LEU A 218 -15.22 12.21 10.50
CA LEU A 218 -14.91 13.56 10.90
C LEU A 218 -15.74 14.52 10.03
N ALA A 219 -16.62 15.30 10.63
CA ALA A 219 -17.28 16.42 9.98
C ALA A 219 -16.46 17.69 10.24
N VAL A 220 -16.01 18.34 9.18
CA VAL A 220 -15.22 19.57 9.23
C VAL A 220 -16.13 20.73 8.89
N GLU A 221 -16.44 21.50 9.90
CA GLU A 221 -17.14 22.79 9.83
C GLU A 221 -16.12 23.86 10.18
N PHE A 222 -15.20 24.06 9.43
CA PHE A 222 -14.09 25.02 9.58
C PHE A 222 -13.92 25.74 10.96
N ALA A 223 -13.26 25.16 12.02
CA ALA A 223 -12.22 25.62 12.98
C ALA A 223 -11.85 24.73 14.17
N ALA A 224 -10.62 24.55 14.41
CA ALA A 224 -9.53 24.44 15.44
C ALA A 224 -9.28 23.18 16.31
N ALA A 225 -8.09 22.78 16.36
CA ALA A 225 -6.88 22.08 16.91
C ALA A 225 -6.94 21.28 18.27
N THR A 226 -6.00 20.47 18.74
CA THR A 226 -4.57 20.09 18.83
C THR A 226 -4.28 18.80 19.64
N LEU A 227 -3.27 18.12 19.57
CA LEU A 227 -1.95 17.43 19.67
C LEU A 227 -1.68 16.42 20.84
N LEU A 228 -0.83 15.39 20.63
CA LEU A 228 0.45 14.98 21.26
C LEU A 228 0.77 13.47 21.28
N GLY A 229 2.05 13.07 21.23
CA GLY A 229 2.59 11.71 21.13
C GLY A 229 3.65 11.33 22.17
N ALA A 230 4.21 10.10 22.14
CA ALA A 230 5.31 9.59 22.99
C ALA A 230 6.06 8.36 22.43
N ALA A 231 7.33 8.12 22.86
CA ALA A 231 8.29 7.11 22.35
C ALA A 231 8.83 6.14 23.45
N VAL A 232 9.40 4.96 23.06
CA VAL A 232 9.92 3.89 23.94
C VAL A 232 11.24 3.29 23.43
N PRO A 233 12.24 2.95 24.28
CA PRO A 233 13.57 2.43 23.90
C PRO A 233 13.77 0.91 24.02
N LEU A 234 14.75 0.35 23.29
CA LEU A 234 15.13 -1.06 23.22
C LEU A 234 16.60 -1.33 23.57
N THR A 235 16.90 -2.50 24.16
CA THR A 235 18.23 -2.96 24.59
C THR A 235 18.79 -4.12 23.78
N THR A 236 20.12 -4.21 23.61
CA THR A 236 20.81 -5.14 22.71
C THR A 236 21.82 -6.08 23.39
N ARG A 237 21.93 -7.33 22.91
CA ARG A 237 22.97 -8.33 23.22
C ARG A 237 24.02 -8.41 22.10
N ARG A 238 25.30 -8.60 22.46
CA ARG A 238 26.44 -8.60 21.52
C ARG A 238 26.50 -9.85 20.63
N LEU A 239 26.56 -9.66 19.31
CA LEU A 239 26.84 -10.65 18.28
C LEU A 239 28.29 -10.53 17.79
N ALA A 240 28.90 -11.65 17.32
CA ALA A 240 30.25 -11.60 16.74
C ALA A 240 30.24 -10.83 15.39
N ARG A 241 31.27 -10.01 15.13
CA ARG A 241 31.35 -9.14 13.94
C ARG A 241 31.09 -9.86 12.60
N ARG A 242 31.54 -11.10 12.46
CA ARG A 242 31.32 -11.90 11.21
C ARG A 242 29.85 -12.27 11.00
N ASP A 243 29.08 -12.44 12.09
CA ASP A 243 27.66 -12.80 11.98
C ASP A 243 26.80 -11.62 11.55
N LEU A 244 27.24 -10.40 11.81
CA LEU A 244 26.53 -9.18 11.41
C LEU A 244 26.59 -8.89 9.92
N LEU A 245 27.55 -9.48 9.17
CA LEU A 245 27.71 -9.19 7.74
C LEU A 245 26.48 -9.59 6.91
N LEU A 246 25.85 -10.73 7.21
CA LEU A 246 24.71 -11.21 6.44
C LEU A 246 23.45 -10.35 6.70
N PRO A 247 23.00 -10.16 7.94
CA PRO A 247 21.85 -9.29 8.21
C PRO A 247 22.13 -7.82 7.81
N ALA A 248 23.35 -7.31 8.01
CA ALA A 248 23.71 -5.96 7.60
C ALA A 248 23.69 -5.76 6.07
N ALA A 249 24.10 -6.77 5.30
CA ALA A 249 24.05 -6.69 3.84
C ALA A 249 22.61 -6.75 3.31
N VAL A 250 21.74 -7.57 3.91
CA VAL A 250 20.29 -7.61 3.58
C VAL A 250 19.65 -6.28 3.92
N LEU A 251 19.91 -5.76 5.12
CA LEU A 251 19.43 -4.44 5.58
C LEU A 251 19.92 -3.32 4.65
N GLY A 252 21.20 -3.31 4.30
CA GLY A 252 21.78 -2.33 3.39
C GLY A 252 21.15 -2.33 2.00
N ILE A 253 20.74 -3.49 1.46
CA ILE A 253 20.03 -3.58 0.19
C ILE A 253 18.63 -2.96 0.31
N VAL A 254 17.85 -3.33 1.33
CA VAL A 254 16.48 -2.83 1.49
C VAL A 254 16.47 -1.32 1.71
N LEU A 255 17.28 -0.82 2.66
CA LEU A 255 17.37 0.61 2.93
C LEU A 255 18.03 1.39 1.78
N GLY A 256 18.99 0.77 1.06
CA GLY A 256 19.61 1.36 -0.12
C GLY A 256 18.62 1.56 -1.26
N VAL A 257 17.72 0.62 -1.50
CA VAL A 257 16.64 0.76 -2.49
C VAL A 257 15.64 1.86 -2.06
N ARG A 258 15.32 1.96 -0.77
CA ARG A 258 14.51 3.06 -0.24
C ARG A 258 15.20 4.41 -0.46
N ALA A 259 16.44 4.53 -0.02
CA ALA A 259 17.23 5.75 -0.18
C ALA A 259 17.40 6.14 -1.66
N TRP A 260 17.60 5.17 -2.55
CA TRP A 260 17.60 5.40 -3.99
C TRP A 260 16.29 6.03 -4.49
N GLY A 261 15.14 5.49 -4.08
CA GLY A 261 13.83 6.03 -4.47
C GLY A 261 13.65 7.47 -4.01
N LEU A 262 13.88 7.73 -2.73
CA LEU A 262 13.77 9.07 -2.14
C LEU A 262 14.77 10.07 -2.78
N ALA A 263 16.02 9.65 -3.00
CA ALA A 263 17.00 10.50 -3.66
C ALA A 263 16.64 10.79 -5.11
N ALA A 264 16.13 9.81 -5.85
CA ALA A 264 15.69 10.00 -7.23
C ALA A 264 14.51 10.99 -7.32
N GLU A 265 13.57 10.92 -6.39
CA GLU A 265 12.45 11.85 -6.27
C GLU A 265 12.93 13.28 -5.94
N ALA A 266 13.83 13.44 -4.97
CA ALA A 266 14.37 14.73 -4.55
C ALA A 266 15.22 15.40 -5.64
N VAL A 267 16.03 14.62 -6.38
CA VAL A 267 16.98 15.17 -7.39
C VAL A 267 16.31 15.39 -8.76
N ALA A 268 15.30 14.58 -9.08
CA ALA A 268 14.65 14.58 -10.39
C ALA A 268 13.12 14.42 -10.29
N PRO A 269 12.41 15.40 -9.69
CA PRO A 269 10.97 15.29 -9.42
C PRO A 269 10.11 15.17 -10.69
N GLY A 270 10.62 15.61 -11.86
CA GLY A 270 9.94 15.46 -13.15
C GLY A 270 10.14 14.11 -13.84
N VAL A 271 10.97 13.22 -13.28
CA VAL A 271 11.23 11.90 -13.87
C VAL A 271 10.18 10.89 -13.41
N SER A 272 9.65 10.12 -14.36
CA SER A 272 8.66 9.10 -14.05
C SER A 272 9.14 8.13 -12.97
N PRO A 273 8.38 7.89 -11.88
CA PRO A 273 8.69 6.91 -10.84
C PRO A 273 9.01 5.51 -11.38
N LYS A 274 8.45 5.17 -12.55
CA LYS A 274 8.70 3.88 -13.24
C LYS A 274 10.19 3.65 -13.53
N LEU A 275 10.96 4.71 -13.83
CA LEU A 275 12.40 4.60 -14.07
C LEU A 275 13.17 4.26 -12.80
N SER A 276 12.82 4.92 -11.68
CA SER A 276 13.42 4.61 -10.38
C SER A 276 13.14 3.17 -9.94
N VAL A 277 11.90 2.70 -10.17
CA VAL A 277 11.51 1.31 -9.90
C VAL A 277 12.25 0.33 -10.82
N ALA A 278 12.41 0.64 -12.10
CA ALA A 278 13.14 -0.22 -13.05
C ALA A 278 14.60 -0.46 -12.64
N VAL A 279 15.21 0.49 -11.92
CA VAL A 279 16.58 0.35 -11.38
C VAL A 279 16.56 -0.33 -10.00
N GLY A 280 15.74 0.14 -9.07
CA GLY A 280 15.76 -0.33 -7.67
C GLY A 280 15.17 -1.73 -7.48
N TYR A 281 14.10 -2.07 -8.19
CA TYR A 281 13.41 -3.34 -7.99
C TYR A 281 14.24 -4.58 -8.36
N PRO A 282 14.98 -4.64 -9.47
CA PRO A 282 15.89 -5.75 -9.73
C PRO A 282 16.91 -5.98 -8.61
N VAL A 283 17.42 -4.90 -7.99
CA VAL A 283 18.34 -4.99 -6.84
C VAL A 283 17.64 -5.64 -5.65
N LEU A 284 16.39 -5.29 -5.38
CA LEU A 284 15.61 -5.91 -4.31
C LEU A 284 15.27 -7.38 -4.60
N VAL A 285 14.97 -7.74 -5.85
CA VAL A 285 14.61 -9.12 -6.25
C VAL A 285 15.83 -10.06 -6.14
N VAL A 286 16.99 -9.62 -6.65
CA VAL A 286 18.18 -10.47 -6.81
C VAL A 286 19.13 -10.33 -5.63
N GLY A 287 19.29 -9.14 -5.07
CA GLY A 287 20.31 -8.82 -4.07
C GLY A 287 20.20 -9.66 -2.79
N PRO A 288 19.07 -9.67 -2.06
CA PRO A 288 18.95 -10.45 -0.83
C PRO A 288 19.21 -11.95 -1.00
N PRO A 289 18.65 -12.68 -2.00
CA PRO A 289 19.01 -14.07 -2.25
C PRO A 289 20.47 -14.30 -2.59
N ALA A 290 21.06 -13.46 -3.43
CA ALA A 290 22.46 -13.59 -3.82
C ALA A 290 23.41 -13.42 -2.62
N VAL A 291 23.18 -12.41 -1.79
CA VAL A 291 23.92 -12.16 -0.55
C VAL A 291 23.72 -13.30 0.44
N ALA A 292 22.46 -13.78 0.61
CA ALA A 292 22.16 -14.90 1.49
C ALA A 292 22.94 -16.16 1.10
N VAL A 293 22.94 -16.55 -0.18
CA VAL A 293 23.74 -17.70 -0.67
C VAL A 293 25.24 -17.50 -0.43
N ARG A 294 25.76 -16.29 -0.73
CA ARG A 294 27.20 -16.02 -0.67
C ARG A 294 27.72 -16.00 0.77
N LEU A 295 27.06 -15.26 1.64
CA LEU A 295 27.51 -15.04 3.02
C LEU A 295 27.10 -16.19 3.98
N ALA A 296 26.19 -17.07 3.57
CA ALA A 296 25.81 -18.23 4.37
C ALA A 296 26.84 -19.38 4.32
N ARG A 297 27.70 -19.46 3.28
CA ARG A 297 28.53 -20.63 2.95
C ARG A 297 29.44 -21.15 4.08
N ASP A 298 29.87 -20.26 4.95
CA ASP A 298 30.81 -20.57 6.04
C ASP A 298 30.12 -20.55 7.42
N ARG A 299 28.80 -20.78 7.44
CA ARG A 299 27.98 -20.76 8.66
C ARG A 299 27.22 -22.07 8.85
N PRO A 300 26.90 -22.47 10.09
CA PRO A 300 25.92 -23.53 10.34
C PRO A 300 24.56 -23.16 9.73
N GLY A 301 23.89 -24.12 9.07
CA GLY A 301 22.65 -23.87 8.32
C GLY A 301 21.58 -23.13 9.10
N LEU A 302 21.25 -23.59 10.31
CA LEU A 302 20.25 -22.92 11.16
C LEU A 302 20.65 -21.49 11.51
N ARG A 303 21.94 -21.23 11.80
CA ARG A 303 22.43 -19.89 12.12
C ARG A 303 22.33 -18.98 10.90
N ALA A 304 22.67 -19.44 9.70
CA ALA A 304 22.51 -18.71 8.46
C ALA A 304 21.05 -18.37 8.19
N THR A 305 20.12 -19.32 8.43
CA THR A 305 18.67 -19.11 8.35
C THR A 305 18.22 -17.98 9.26
N LEU A 306 18.56 -18.06 10.54
CA LEU A 306 18.13 -17.07 11.54
C LEU A 306 18.72 -15.67 11.25
N LEU A 307 19.96 -15.58 10.76
CA LEU A 307 20.58 -14.31 10.39
C LEU A 307 19.95 -13.70 9.13
N ALA A 308 19.59 -14.50 8.13
CA ALA A 308 18.93 -14.03 6.93
C ALA A 308 17.47 -13.61 7.21
N PHE A 309 16.73 -14.44 7.94
CA PHE A 309 15.37 -14.15 8.40
C PHE A 309 15.34 -12.87 9.24
N GLY A 310 16.15 -12.80 10.30
CA GLY A 310 16.24 -11.66 11.19
C GLY A 310 16.73 -10.39 10.50
N GLY A 311 17.66 -10.53 9.55
CA GLY A 311 18.16 -9.42 8.73
C GLY A 311 17.06 -8.78 7.88
N LEU A 312 16.22 -9.59 7.20
CA LEU A 312 15.11 -9.06 6.41
C LEU A 312 13.97 -8.53 7.29
N ALA A 313 13.68 -9.20 8.40
CA ALA A 313 12.69 -8.73 9.37
C ALA A 313 13.10 -7.35 9.95
N ALA A 314 14.35 -7.22 10.40
CA ALA A 314 14.88 -5.95 10.91
C ALA A 314 14.90 -4.87 9.82
N ALA A 315 15.33 -5.22 8.59
CA ALA A 315 15.32 -4.30 7.46
C ALA A 315 13.91 -3.76 7.15
N THR A 316 12.91 -4.64 7.20
CA THR A 316 11.50 -4.26 6.99
C THR A 316 10.98 -3.35 8.09
N LEU A 317 11.26 -3.67 9.36
CA LEU A 317 10.82 -2.84 10.49
C LEU A 317 11.48 -1.46 10.45
N LEU A 318 12.78 -1.40 10.15
CA LEU A 318 13.48 -0.13 10.00
C LEU A 318 13.01 0.67 8.78
N ASP A 319 12.75 0.02 7.65
CA ASP A 319 12.19 0.65 6.45
C ASP A 319 10.83 1.30 6.75
N LEU A 320 9.93 0.56 7.44
CA LEU A 320 8.62 1.06 7.85
C LEU A 320 8.73 2.20 8.88
N ALA A 321 9.60 2.05 9.88
CA ALA A 321 9.81 3.07 10.91
C ALA A 321 10.40 4.37 10.31
N LEU A 322 11.37 4.26 9.37
CA LEU A 322 11.98 5.42 8.72
C LEU A 322 10.98 6.22 7.86
N VAL A 323 9.94 5.57 7.34
CA VAL A 323 8.87 6.27 6.60
C VAL A 323 7.64 6.55 7.46
N GLY A 324 7.73 6.37 8.79
CA GLY A 324 6.66 6.75 9.73
C GLY A 324 5.39 5.89 9.64
N VAL A 325 5.51 4.60 9.27
CA VAL A 325 4.37 3.69 9.19
C VAL A 325 4.03 3.13 10.56
N GLU A 326 3.06 3.74 11.23
CA GLU A 326 2.53 3.30 12.53
C GLU A 326 0.99 3.50 12.57
N PRO A 327 0.21 2.46 12.96
CA PRO A 327 0.59 1.06 13.20
C PRO A 327 0.85 0.27 11.91
N VAL A 328 1.67 -0.79 11.99
CA VAL A 328 1.94 -1.67 10.84
C VAL A 328 0.78 -2.66 10.66
N PRO A 329 0.06 -2.66 9.53
CA PRO A 329 -1.04 -3.60 9.31
C PRO A 329 -0.59 -5.07 9.27
N ASP A 330 -1.35 -5.97 9.89
CA ASP A 330 -1.06 -7.42 9.98
C ASP A 330 -0.77 -8.08 8.62
N ARG A 331 -1.47 -7.66 7.57
CA ARG A 331 -1.24 -8.18 6.21
C ARG A 331 0.18 -7.88 5.71
N ILE A 332 0.76 -6.74 6.07
CA ILE A 332 2.14 -6.39 5.73
C ILE A 332 3.09 -7.28 6.53
N VAL A 333 2.85 -7.39 7.84
CA VAL A 333 3.66 -8.25 8.74
C VAL A 333 3.69 -9.68 8.21
N ARG A 334 2.53 -10.29 7.94
CA ARG A 334 2.44 -11.66 7.40
C ARG A 334 3.20 -11.83 6.10
N HIS A 335 3.01 -10.92 5.15
CA HIS A 335 3.72 -10.97 3.87
C HIS A 335 5.25 -10.90 4.06
N ARG A 336 5.75 -10.02 4.93
CA ARG A 336 7.19 -9.88 5.21
C ARG A 336 7.77 -11.10 5.92
N LEU A 337 7.00 -11.74 6.82
CA LEU A 337 7.42 -12.98 7.46
C LEU A 337 7.57 -14.12 6.45
N VAL A 338 6.66 -14.23 5.47
CA VAL A 338 6.78 -15.21 4.38
C VAL A 338 8.05 -14.96 3.55
N LEU A 339 8.33 -13.72 3.18
CA LEU A 339 9.55 -13.37 2.45
C LEU A 339 10.80 -13.63 3.29
N ALA A 340 10.80 -13.30 4.59
CA ALA A 340 11.91 -13.57 5.48
C ALA A 340 12.16 -15.07 5.66
N ALA A 341 11.11 -15.88 5.76
CA ALA A 341 11.21 -17.33 5.80
C ALA A 341 11.80 -17.90 4.49
N ALA A 342 11.34 -17.44 3.32
CA ALA A 342 11.88 -17.82 2.03
C ALA A 342 13.38 -17.48 1.92
N LEU A 343 13.80 -16.29 2.36
CA LEU A 343 15.20 -15.90 2.40
C LEU A 343 16.02 -16.76 3.38
N GLY A 344 15.42 -17.15 4.50
CA GLY A 344 16.00 -18.10 5.46
C GLY A 344 16.28 -19.46 4.82
N VAL A 345 15.36 -19.99 4.00
CA VAL A 345 15.55 -21.23 3.23
C VAL A 345 16.68 -21.09 2.21
N VAL A 346 16.77 -19.95 1.52
CA VAL A 346 17.90 -19.65 0.61
C VAL A 346 19.24 -19.68 1.35
N ALA A 347 19.33 -19.05 2.52
CA ALA A 347 20.54 -19.02 3.34
C ALA A 347 20.90 -20.42 3.87
N PHE A 348 19.91 -21.23 4.28
CA PHE A 348 20.13 -22.60 4.70
C PHE A 348 20.73 -23.45 3.58
N GLY A 349 20.15 -23.39 2.38
CA GLY A 349 20.66 -24.06 1.19
C GLY A 349 22.06 -23.59 0.82
N GLY A 350 22.33 -22.28 0.91
CA GLY A 350 23.65 -21.68 0.69
C GLY A 350 24.70 -22.20 1.66
N ALA A 351 24.38 -22.28 2.97
CA ALA A 351 25.24 -22.81 4.02
C ALA A 351 25.57 -24.30 3.81
N ARG A 352 24.60 -25.09 3.35
CA ARG A 352 24.77 -26.51 3.05
C ARG A 352 25.32 -26.80 1.66
N ARG A 353 25.54 -25.76 0.84
CA ARG A 353 25.90 -25.87 -0.57
C ARG A 353 24.93 -26.76 -1.38
N ASP A 354 23.67 -26.81 -0.92
CA ASP A 354 22.59 -27.59 -1.54
C ASP A 354 21.82 -26.72 -2.53
N ARG A 355 22.09 -26.93 -3.81
CA ARG A 355 21.43 -26.19 -4.90
C ARG A 355 19.91 -26.39 -4.96
N ARG A 356 19.40 -27.57 -4.50
CA ARG A 356 17.96 -27.85 -4.51
C ARG A 356 17.26 -26.96 -3.50
N THR A 357 17.75 -26.92 -2.28
CA THR A 357 17.22 -26.07 -1.22
C THR A 357 17.32 -24.58 -1.59
N VAL A 358 18.45 -24.14 -2.18
CA VAL A 358 18.56 -22.76 -2.71
C VAL A 358 17.48 -22.47 -3.76
N THR A 359 17.26 -23.39 -4.72
CA THR A 359 16.24 -23.21 -5.77
C THR A 359 14.84 -23.11 -5.16
N VAL A 360 14.49 -23.98 -4.19
CA VAL A 360 13.21 -23.94 -3.48
C VAL A 360 13.02 -22.59 -2.78
N GLY A 361 14.02 -22.11 -2.06
CA GLY A 361 13.98 -20.84 -1.37
C GLY A 361 13.83 -19.64 -2.34
N VAL A 362 14.56 -19.66 -3.45
CA VAL A 362 14.46 -18.62 -4.50
C VAL A 362 13.08 -18.63 -5.16
N VAL A 363 12.53 -19.81 -5.47
CA VAL A 363 11.16 -19.93 -6.00
C VAL A 363 10.15 -19.39 -5.01
N ALA A 364 10.25 -19.76 -3.72
CA ALA A 364 9.37 -19.22 -2.68
C ALA A 364 9.49 -17.70 -2.53
N TRP A 365 10.71 -17.16 -2.64
CA TRP A 365 10.96 -15.72 -2.64
C TRP A 365 10.27 -15.01 -3.81
N LEU A 366 10.44 -15.53 -5.04
CA LEU A 366 9.83 -14.96 -6.24
C LEU A 366 8.30 -15.06 -6.22
N VAL A 367 7.76 -16.19 -5.77
CA VAL A 367 6.31 -16.36 -5.57
C VAL A 367 5.78 -15.39 -4.53
N GLY A 368 6.49 -15.23 -3.40
CA GLY A 368 6.13 -14.26 -2.37
C GLY A 368 6.11 -12.82 -2.89
N LEU A 369 7.09 -12.44 -3.71
CA LEU A 369 7.12 -11.11 -4.36
C LEU A 369 6.01 -10.94 -5.42
N ALA A 370 5.66 -12.01 -6.12
CA ALA A 370 4.62 -11.96 -7.16
C ALA A 370 3.20 -11.98 -6.59
N ALA A 371 2.96 -12.66 -5.45
CA ALA A 371 1.64 -12.85 -4.85
C ALA A 371 0.79 -11.55 -4.73
N PRO A 372 1.36 -10.41 -4.28
CA PRO A 372 0.62 -9.15 -4.22
C PRO A 372 0.16 -8.61 -5.58
N LEU A 373 0.87 -8.94 -6.67
CA LEU A 373 0.51 -8.49 -8.02
C LEU A 373 -0.78 -9.18 -8.49
N PHE A 374 -1.08 -10.36 -7.93
CA PHE A 374 -2.31 -11.11 -8.19
C PHE A 374 -3.41 -10.90 -7.15
N GLY A 375 -3.20 -10.01 -6.19
CA GLY A 375 -4.18 -9.69 -5.15
C GLY A 375 -4.31 -10.76 -4.05
N ILE A 376 -3.35 -11.67 -3.92
CA ILE A 376 -3.36 -12.78 -2.96
C ILE A 376 -3.00 -12.31 -1.54
N VAL A 377 -2.38 -11.13 -1.39
CA VAL A 377 -1.94 -10.57 -0.09
C VAL A 377 -2.29 -9.09 0.00
#